data_48e87b6c413a6e879d2a7c5230403273
#
_entry.id   48e87b6c413a6e879d2a7c5230403273
#
_cell.length_a   1.000
_cell.length_b   1.000
_cell.length_c   1.000
_cell.angle_alpha   90.00
_cell.angle_beta   90.00
_cell.angle_gamma   90.00
#
_symmetry.space_group_name_H-M   'P 1'
#
loop_
_entity.id
_entity.type
_entity.pdbx_description
1 polymer ?
#
loop_
_entity_poly.entity_id
_entity_poly.type
_entity_poly.pdbx_seq_one_letter_code
_entity_poly.pdbx_strand_id
1 'polypeptide(L)'
;MENSKKTMDKIVALCKNRGFVYPGSEIYGGLANTWDYGPLGVALKNNIKNAWLKKFVQQNKYNVGLDSAILMNPQTWVASGHLGGFSDPLMDCKECKTRHRADNLIEDFDGTNVAGWTNEEMMNYIKEKEIPCPNCGKHNFTDIRQFNLMFKTFQGVTEDSKNEIYLRPETAQGIFVNFSNTVSYTHLRAHETGRN
;
A
#
# COMPACT_ATOMS: atom_id res chain seq x y z
N MET A 1 -0.76 31.67 9.54
CA MET A 1 -1.94 30.85 9.90
C MET A 1 -1.46 29.70 10.74
N GLU A 2 -1.90 29.62 11.98
CA GLU A 2 -1.51 28.55 12.91
C GLU A 2 -1.90 27.17 12.38
N ASN A 3 -0.93 26.27 12.28
CA ASN A 3 -1.14 24.88 11.84
C ASN A 3 -2.10 24.10 12.75
N SER A 4 -2.30 24.53 13.98
CA SER A 4 -3.20 23.92 14.97
C SER A 4 -4.69 23.89 14.59
N LYS A 5 -5.11 24.69 13.59
CA LYS A 5 -6.51 24.73 13.11
C LYS A 5 -6.79 23.82 11.90
N LYS A 6 -5.77 23.13 11.36
CA LYS A 6 -5.91 22.23 10.21
C LYS A 6 -6.02 20.79 10.70
N THR A 7 -7.23 20.26 10.78
CA THR A 7 -7.45 18.84 11.06
C THR A 7 -7.55 18.05 9.77
N MET A 8 -7.26 16.75 9.81
CA MET A 8 -7.39 15.85 8.65
C MET A 8 -8.81 15.91 8.07
N ASP A 9 -9.84 15.90 8.92
CA ASP A 9 -11.24 15.97 8.49
C ASP A 9 -11.56 17.23 7.68
N LYS A 10 -11.03 18.37 8.08
CA LYS A 10 -11.21 19.63 7.35
C LYS A 10 -10.50 19.61 6.00
N ILE A 11 -9.33 18.98 5.91
CA ILE A 11 -8.59 18.80 4.65
C ILE A 11 -9.37 17.87 3.72
N VAL A 12 -9.84 16.74 4.22
CA VAL A 12 -10.66 15.77 3.45
C VAL A 12 -11.95 16.44 2.94
N ALA A 13 -12.67 17.15 3.80
CA ALA A 13 -13.87 17.89 3.41
C ALA A 13 -13.58 18.95 2.33
N LEU A 14 -12.48 19.70 2.47
CA LEU A 14 -12.05 20.66 1.46
C LEU A 14 -11.76 19.98 0.11
N CYS A 15 -11.01 18.87 0.14
CA CYS A 15 -10.64 18.13 -1.07
C CYS A 15 -11.86 17.62 -1.84
N LYS A 16 -12.86 17.07 -1.13
CA LYS A 16 -14.12 16.63 -1.72
C LYS A 16 -14.94 17.81 -2.28
N ASN A 17 -15.14 18.84 -1.47
CA ASN A 17 -15.98 19.99 -1.84
C ASN A 17 -15.40 20.86 -2.96
N ARG A 18 -14.09 20.83 -3.16
CA ARG A 18 -13.39 21.62 -4.20
C ARG A 18 -12.99 20.80 -5.42
N GLY A 19 -13.39 19.53 -5.50
CA GLY A 19 -13.12 18.70 -6.65
C GLY A 19 -11.64 18.32 -6.82
N PHE A 20 -10.93 18.13 -5.72
CA PHE A 20 -9.61 17.50 -5.74
C PHE A 20 -9.73 15.99 -5.93
N VAL A 21 -10.71 15.39 -5.27
CA VAL A 21 -10.98 13.95 -5.36
C VAL A 21 -12.49 13.69 -5.37
N TYR A 22 -12.88 12.61 -6.04
CA TYR A 22 -14.24 12.07 -6.05
C TYR A 22 -14.21 10.58 -5.70
N PRO A 23 -15.29 10.01 -5.12
CA PRO A 23 -15.43 8.56 -5.05
C PRO A 23 -15.38 7.94 -6.45
N GLY A 24 -14.57 6.92 -6.65
CA GLY A 24 -14.51 6.23 -7.94
C GLY A 24 -15.85 5.63 -8.32
N SER A 25 -16.31 5.86 -9.54
CA SER A 25 -17.62 5.35 -10.05
C SER A 25 -18.84 5.81 -9.24
N GLU A 26 -18.83 7.04 -8.75
CA GLU A 26 -19.84 7.60 -7.84
C GLU A 26 -21.27 7.48 -8.37
N ILE A 27 -21.48 7.65 -9.68
CA ILE A 27 -22.81 7.52 -10.33
C ILE A 27 -23.46 6.13 -10.14
N TYR A 28 -22.67 5.11 -9.80
CA TYR A 28 -23.14 3.76 -9.51
C TYR A 28 -23.05 3.39 -8.02
N GLY A 29 -22.90 4.39 -7.13
CA GLY A 29 -22.79 4.18 -5.69
C GLY A 29 -21.35 4.10 -5.17
N GLY A 30 -20.36 4.28 -6.04
CA GLY A 30 -18.94 4.27 -5.68
C GLY A 30 -18.36 2.88 -5.47
N LEU A 31 -17.05 2.84 -5.33
CA LEU A 31 -16.30 1.64 -4.96
C LEU A 31 -15.45 1.97 -3.72
N ALA A 32 -15.56 1.13 -2.69
CA ALA A 32 -14.84 1.35 -1.44
C ALA A 32 -13.32 1.51 -1.66
N ASN A 33 -12.74 2.49 -0.98
CA ASN A 33 -11.31 2.82 -1.04
C ASN A 33 -10.77 3.18 -2.44
N THR A 34 -11.65 3.54 -3.38
CA THR A 34 -11.28 3.95 -4.73
C THR A 34 -11.68 5.40 -4.97
N TRP A 35 -10.73 6.20 -5.46
CA TRP A 35 -10.88 7.64 -5.63
C TRP A 35 -10.37 8.08 -6.99
N ASP A 36 -11.14 8.94 -7.66
CA ASP A 36 -10.70 9.62 -8.87
C ASP A 36 -10.15 11.00 -8.51
N TYR A 37 -9.11 11.45 -9.23
CA TYR A 37 -8.60 12.80 -9.09
C TYR A 37 -9.41 13.75 -9.98
N GLY A 38 -10.04 14.74 -9.37
CA GLY A 38 -10.67 15.84 -10.10
C GLY A 38 -9.63 16.82 -10.68
N PRO A 39 -10.08 17.88 -11.41
CA PRO A 39 -9.17 18.80 -12.10
C PRO A 39 -8.11 19.43 -11.20
N LEU A 40 -8.47 19.90 -10.01
CA LEU A 40 -7.52 20.45 -9.05
C LEU A 40 -6.59 19.38 -8.46
N GLY A 41 -7.12 18.17 -8.25
CA GLY A 41 -6.34 17.02 -7.78
C GLY A 41 -5.28 16.59 -8.78
N VAL A 42 -5.61 16.53 -10.08
CA VAL A 42 -4.66 16.23 -11.16
C VAL A 42 -3.54 17.27 -11.22
N ALA A 43 -3.88 18.56 -11.15
CA ALA A 43 -2.89 19.63 -11.15
C ALA A 43 -1.94 19.51 -9.94
N LEU A 44 -2.47 19.33 -8.74
CA LEU A 44 -1.68 19.14 -7.52
C LEU A 44 -0.79 17.89 -7.61
N LYS A 45 -1.34 16.76 -8.02
CA LYS A 45 -0.62 15.50 -8.20
C LYS A 45 0.57 15.65 -9.15
N ASN A 46 0.36 16.31 -10.30
CA ASN A 46 1.43 16.53 -11.27
C ASN A 46 2.51 17.46 -10.73
N ASN A 47 2.14 18.52 -10.02
CA ASN A 47 3.10 19.41 -9.36
C ASN A 47 3.97 18.66 -8.33
N ILE A 48 3.36 17.79 -7.53
CA ILE A 48 4.10 16.95 -6.55
C ILE A 48 5.03 15.99 -7.26
N LYS A 49 4.55 15.30 -8.31
CA LYS A 49 5.40 14.39 -9.12
C LYS A 49 6.58 15.10 -9.75
N ASN A 50 6.37 16.27 -10.33
CA ASN A 50 7.42 17.08 -10.95
C ASN A 50 8.44 17.55 -9.92
N ALA A 51 8.00 18.02 -8.75
CA ALA A 51 8.88 18.41 -7.66
C ALA A 51 9.72 17.24 -7.15
N TRP A 52 9.11 16.06 -7.00
CA TRP A 52 9.80 14.83 -6.61
C TRP A 52 10.84 14.41 -7.65
N LEU A 53 10.45 14.37 -8.93
CA LEU A 53 11.36 14.01 -10.04
C LEU A 53 12.54 14.97 -10.11
N LYS A 54 12.27 16.27 -10.00
CA LYS A 54 13.32 17.29 -9.95
C LYS A 54 14.28 17.06 -8.79
N LYS A 55 13.74 16.86 -7.58
CA LYS A 55 14.55 16.74 -6.35
C LYS A 55 15.39 15.46 -6.31
N PHE A 56 14.80 14.32 -6.63
CA PHE A 56 15.42 13.02 -6.42
C PHE A 56 16.11 12.43 -7.66
N VAL A 57 15.74 12.88 -8.85
CA VAL A 57 16.34 12.39 -10.10
C VAL A 57 17.18 13.46 -10.78
N GLN A 58 16.57 14.59 -11.16
CA GLN A 58 17.28 15.58 -12.02
C GLN A 58 18.39 16.33 -11.30
N GLN A 59 18.26 16.58 -10.00
CA GLN A 59 19.29 17.24 -9.17
C GLN A 59 20.36 16.29 -8.66
N ASN A 60 20.27 15.00 -8.96
CA ASN A 60 21.21 13.99 -8.51
C ASN A 60 21.94 13.38 -9.70
N LYS A 61 23.27 13.49 -9.70
CA LYS A 61 24.11 13.06 -10.83
C LYS A 61 24.00 11.56 -11.16
N TYR A 62 23.72 10.74 -10.16
CA TYR A 62 23.77 9.29 -10.30
C TYR A 62 22.39 8.62 -10.34
N ASN A 63 21.32 9.40 -10.30
CA ASN A 63 19.97 8.87 -10.32
C ASN A 63 19.37 8.99 -11.73
N VAL A 64 18.67 7.95 -12.14
CA VAL A 64 17.87 7.92 -13.36
C VAL A 64 16.43 7.55 -13.05
N GLY A 65 15.51 7.98 -13.88
CA GLY A 65 14.09 7.62 -13.75
C GLY A 65 13.84 6.21 -14.27
N LEU A 66 13.00 5.46 -13.55
CA LEU A 66 12.48 4.16 -13.96
C LEU A 66 10.97 4.11 -13.66
N ASP A 67 10.20 3.63 -14.61
CA ASP A 67 8.76 3.36 -14.43
C ASP A 67 8.46 1.90 -14.79
N SER A 68 8.47 1.05 -13.78
CA SER A 68 8.22 -0.38 -13.92
C SER A 68 6.73 -0.67 -14.08
N ALA A 69 6.39 -1.75 -14.78
CA ALA A 69 5.01 -2.22 -14.91
C ALA A 69 4.38 -2.52 -13.54
N ILE A 70 3.07 -2.28 -13.45
CA ILE A 70 2.28 -2.63 -12.23
C ILE A 70 2.17 -4.16 -12.11
N LEU A 71 2.03 -4.86 -13.24
CA LEU A 71 2.02 -6.33 -13.31
C LEU A 71 3.43 -6.81 -13.57
N MET A 72 3.90 -7.72 -12.74
CA MET A 72 5.25 -8.29 -12.79
C MET A 72 5.17 -9.80 -12.74
N ASN A 73 6.24 -10.48 -13.18
CA ASN A 73 6.32 -11.93 -13.06
C ASN A 73 6.13 -12.36 -11.60
N PRO A 74 5.24 -13.32 -11.28
CA PRO A 74 4.99 -13.79 -9.93
C PRO A 74 6.25 -14.24 -9.16
N GLN A 75 7.28 -14.71 -9.85
CA GLN A 75 8.55 -15.08 -9.24
C GLN A 75 9.25 -13.91 -8.53
N THR A 76 8.99 -12.68 -8.96
CA THR A 76 9.46 -11.48 -8.26
C THR A 76 8.94 -11.45 -6.83
N TRP A 77 7.69 -11.83 -6.62
CA TRP A 77 7.04 -11.83 -5.31
C TRP A 77 7.37 -13.05 -4.47
N VAL A 78 7.70 -14.17 -5.10
CA VAL A 78 8.29 -15.33 -4.42
C VAL A 78 9.67 -14.98 -3.89
N ALA A 79 10.54 -14.45 -4.75
CA ALA A 79 11.92 -14.10 -4.41
C ALA A 79 12.01 -13.01 -3.32
N SER A 80 11.09 -12.06 -3.31
CA SER A 80 11.04 -10.99 -2.31
C SER A 80 10.27 -11.37 -1.03
N GLY A 81 9.71 -12.59 -0.95
CA GLY A 81 8.98 -13.07 0.21
C GLY A 81 7.54 -12.57 0.36
N HIS A 82 7.05 -11.73 -0.56
CA HIS A 82 5.71 -11.14 -0.46
C HIS A 82 4.59 -12.18 -0.55
N LEU A 83 4.74 -13.22 -1.37
CA LEU A 83 3.70 -14.24 -1.48
C LEU A 83 3.56 -15.08 -0.20
N GLY A 84 4.64 -15.27 0.54
CA GLY A 84 4.62 -16.08 1.77
C GLY A 84 4.39 -15.29 3.06
N GLY A 85 4.76 -14.01 3.10
CA GLY A 85 4.82 -13.24 4.35
C GLY A 85 4.12 -11.88 4.35
N PHE A 86 3.61 -11.43 3.20
CA PHE A 86 2.94 -10.13 3.13
C PHE A 86 1.46 -10.24 3.47
N SER A 87 1.20 -10.49 4.75
CA SER A 87 -0.16 -10.69 5.27
C SER A 87 -0.33 -10.02 6.62
N ASP A 88 -1.54 -9.54 6.90
CA ASP A 88 -1.94 -8.98 8.18
C ASP A 88 -2.75 -9.99 8.98
N PRO A 89 -2.51 -10.09 10.30
CA PRO A 89 -3.33 -10.88 11.22
C PRO A 89 -4.63 -10.15 11.51
N LEU A 90 -5.72 -10.45 10.77
CA LEU A 90 -7.00 -9.80 10.91
C LEU A 90 -7.99 -10.59 11.75
N MET A 91 -8.76 -9.87 12.56
CA MET A 91 -9.88 -10.38 13.34
C MET A 91 -11.05 -9.40 13.33
N ASP A 92 -12.26 -9.90 13.43
CA ASP A 92 -13.47 -9.08 13.44
C ASP A 92 -14.10 -9.10 14.86
N CYS A 93 -14.54 -7.94 15.36
CA CYS A 93 -15.39 -7.90 16.56
C CYS A 93 -16.76 -8.49 16.20
N LYS A 94 -17.22 -9.51 16.92
CA LYS A 94 -18.52 -10.17 16.65
C LYS A 94 -19.71 -9.27 16.94
N GLU A 95 -19.55 -8.26 17.80
CA GLU A 95 -20.60 -7.35 18.21
C GLU A 95 -20.80 -6.21 17.21
N CYS A 96 -19.77 -5.38 17.00
CA CYS A 96 -19.87 -4.21 16.11
C CYS A 96 -19.42 -4.45 14.68
N LYS A 97 -18.94 -5.65 14.35
CA LYS A 97 -18.45 -6.06 13.02
C LYS A 97 -17.23 -5.26 12.51
N THR A 98 -16.61 -4.49 13.38
CA THR A 98 -15.39 -3.75 13.01
C THR A 98 -14.21 -4.70 12.92
N ARG A 99 -13.42 -4.55 11.86
CA ARG A 99 -12.19 -5.31 11.63
C ARG A 99 -11.01 -4.62 12.27
N HIS A 100 -10.17 -5.41 12.93
CA HIS A 100 -8.93 -4.96 13.57
C HIS A 100 -7.75 -5.84 13.13
N ARG A 101 -6.57 -5.25 13.14
CA ARG A 101 -5.31 -6.01 13.13
C ARG A 101 -5.01 -6.43 14.55
N ALA A 102 -4.76 -7.71 14.76
CA ALA A 102 -4.50 -8.25 16.08
C ALA A 102 -3.18 -7.72 16.70
N ASP A 103 -2.15 -7.56 15.88
CA ASP A 103 -0.87 -6.98 16.26
C ASP A 103 -1.03 -5.54 16.76
N ASN A 104 -1.66 -4.67 15.97
CA ASN A 104 -1.91 -3.29 16.37
C ASN A 104 -2.80 -3.19 17.62
N LEU A 105 -3.81 -4.05 17.73
CA LEU A 105 -4.70 -4.07 18.88
C LEU A 105 -3.95 -4.35 20.19
N ILE A 106 -2.95 -5.22 20.16
CA ILE A 106 -2.09 -5.52 21.31
C ILE A 106 -1.12 -4.36 21.58
N GLU A 107 -0.45 -3.87 20.55
CA GLU A 107 0.50 -2.75 20.66
C GLU A 107 -0.18 -1.48 21.20
N ASP A 108 -1.37 -1.15 20.72
CA ASP A 108 -2.14 0.02 21.15
C ASP A 108 -2.64 -0.12 22.60
N PHE A 109 -2.83 -1.35 23.08
CA PHE A 109 -3.35 -1.61 24.43
C PHE A 109 -2.30 -1.40 25.53
N ASP A 110 -1.11 -1.96 25.37
CA ASP A 110 -0.08 -1.92 26.41
C ASP A 110 1.37 -1.74 25.90
N GLY A 111 1.55 -1.54 24.59
CA GLY A 111 2.85 -1.36 23.98
C GLY A 111 3.67 -2.64 23.76
N THR A 112 3.05 -3.81 23.94
CA THR A 112 3.73 -5.10 23.77
C THR A 112 4.09 -5.32 22.29
N ASN A 113 5.37 -5.54 22.00
CA ASN A 113 5.83 -5.87 20.65
C ASN A 113 5.54 -7.35 20.35
N VAL A 114 4.72 -7.58 19.35
CA VAL A 114 4.28 -8.93 18.91
C VAL A 114 5.01 -9.43 17.65
N ALA A 115 6.11 -8.81 17.26
CA ALA A 115 6.87 -9.22 16.10
C ALA A 115 7.32 -10.69 16.22
N GLY A 116 6.92 -11.51 15.25
CA GLY A 116 7.22 -12.95 15.23
C GLY A 116 6.26 -13.85 16.02
N TRP A 117 5.22 -13.29 16.63
CA TRP A 117 4.21 -14.10 17.29
C TRP A 117 3.30 -14.83 16.29
N THR A 118 2.88 -16.01 16.68
CA THR A 118 1.86 -16.76 15.94
C THR A 118 0.45 -16.20 16.19
N ASN A 119 -0.49 -16.53 15.33
CA ASN A 119 -1.90 -16.15 15.53
C ASN A 119 -2.47 -16.68 16.84
N GLU A 120 -2.03 -17.87 17.28
CA GLU A 120 -2.47 -18.48 18.52
C GLU A 120 -1.94 -17.71 19.74
N GLU A 121 -0.68 -17.32 19.74
CA GLU A 121 -0.08 -16.52 20.81
C GLU A 121 -0.77 -15.17 20.93
N MET A 122 -0.98 -14.46 19.83
CA MET A 122 -1.72 -13.19 19.82
C MET A 122 -3.16 -13.35 20.34
N MET A 123 -3.87 -14.41 19.89
CA MET A 123 -5.25 -14.65 20.33
C MET A 123 -5.32 -15.00 21.83
N ASN A 124 -4.39 -15.80 22.34
CA ASN A 124 -4.31 -16.13 23.76
C ASN A 124 -4.03 -14.90 24.61
N TYR A 125 -3.12 -14.04 24.15
CA TYR A 125 -2.81 -12.78 24.82
C TYR A 125 -4.02 -11.84 24.89
N ILE A 126 -4.73 -11.68 23.76
CA ILE A 126 -5.95 -10.86 23.70
C ILE A 126 -7.01 -11.35 24.68
N LYS A 127 -7.17 -12.68 24.81
CA LYS A 127 -8.12 -13.30 25.75
C LYS A 127 -7.66 -13.17 27.20
N GLU A 128 -6.38 -13.41 27.48
CA GLU A 128 -5.81 -13.34 28.84
C GLU A 128 -5.87 -11.92 29.41
N LYS A 129 -5.54 -10.93 28.58
CA LYS A 129 -5.54 -9.51 28.94
C LYS A 129 -6.92 -8.86 28.85
N GLU A 130 -7.93 -9.61 28.41
CA GLU A 130 -9.28 -9.09 28.17
C GLU A 130 -9.25 -7.77 27.36
N ILE A 131 -8.49 -7.74 26.25
CA ILE A 131 -8.34 -6.54 25.44
C ILE A 131 -9.67 -6.17 24.82
N PRO A 132 -10.20 -4.94 25.05
CA PRO A 132 -11.49 -4.53 24.54
C PRO A 132 -11.42 -4.11 23.08
N CYS A 133 -12.51 -4.26 22.34
CA CYS A 133 -12.67 -3.65 21.04
C CYS A 133 -12.66 -2.11 21.16
N PRO A 134 -11.76 -1.39 20.48
CA PRO A 134 -11.70 0.08 20.58
C PRO A 134 -12.97 0.78 20.16
N ASN A 135 -13.81 0.12 19.33
CA ASN A 135 -15.02 0.72 18.79
C ASN A 135 -16.24 0.54 19.72
N CYS A 136 -16.40 -0.61 20.38
CA CYS A 136 -17.61 -0.90 21.18
C CYS A 136 -17.34 -1.35 22.62
N GLY A 137 -16.07 -1.51 23.02
CA GLY A 137 -15.65 -1.92 24.36
C GLY A 137 -15.92 -3.39 24.71
N LYS A 138 -16.38 -4.22 23.76
CA LYS A 138 -16.64 -5.65 24.00
C LYS A 138 -15.40 -6.49 23.71
N HIS A 139 -15.33 -7.70 24.30
CA HIS A 139 -14.17 -8.61 24.21
C HIS A 139 -14.43 -9.82 23.30
N ASN A 140 -15.45 -9.77 22.45
CA ASN A 140 -15.88 -10.90 21.64
C ASN A 140 -15.37 -10.79 20.19
N PHE A 141 -14.28 -11.48 19.90
CA PHE A 141 -13.63 -11.47 18.60
C PHE A 141 -13.74 -12.81 17.86
N THR A 142 -13.59 -12.79 16.56
CA THR A 142 -13.35 -13.99 15.73
C THR A 142 -11.93 -14.49 15.92
N ASP A 143 -11.64 -15.69 15.44
CA ASP A 143 -10.25 -16.14 15.32
C ASP A 143 -9.48 -15.25 14.34
N ILE A 144 -8.15 -15.14 14.58
CA ILE A 144 -7.23 -14.38 13.73
C ILE A 144 -7.04 -15.15 12.42
N ARG A 145 -7.19 -14.45 11.31
CA ARG A 145 -6.95 -14.96 9.95
C ARG A 145 -5.88 -14.15 9.29
N GLN A 146 -4.92 -14.81 8.65
CA GLN A 146 -3.95 -14.13 7.81
C GLN A 146 -4.62 -13.66 6.52
N PHE A 147 -4.55 -12.37 6.29
CA PHE A 147 -5.08 -11.73 5.09
C PHE A 147 -3.92 -11.29 4.21
N ASN A 148 -3.73 -11.95 3.05
CA ASN A 148 -2.70 -11.55 2.10
C ASN A 148 -3.04 -10.18 1.50
N LEU A 149 -2.10 -9.25 1.58
CA LEU A 149 -2.26 -7.87 1.11
C LEU A 149 -2.02 -7.72 -0.40
N MET A 150 -1.55 -8.77 -1.08
CA MET A 150 -1.35 -8.75 -2.52
C MET A 150 -2.69 -8.76 -3.26
N PHE A 151 -2.91 -7.77 -4.12
CA PHE A 151 -4.08 -7.77 -5.00
C PHE A 151 -3.86 -8.76 -6.15
N LYS A 152 -4.60 -9.84 -6.11
CA LYS A 152 -4.54 -10.95 -7.04
C LYS A 152 -5.47 -10.73 -8.24
N THR A 153 -5.00 -11.10 -9.43
CA THR A 153 -5.79 -11.13 -10.66
C THR A 153 -5.28 -12.25 -11.57
N PHE A 154 -5.85 -12.38 -12.77
CA PHE A 154 -5.45 -13.38 -13.75
C PHE A 154 -5.10 -12.72 -15.07
N GLN A 155 -4.09 -13.27 -15.76
CA GLN A 155 -3.72 -12.84 -17.10
C GLN A 155 -4.13 -13.92 -18.10
N GLY A 156 -4.97 -13.57 -19.07
CA GLY A 156 -5.49 -14.50 -20.06
C GLY A 156 -6.99 -14.74 -19.94
N VAL A 157 -7.49 -15.75 -20.63
CA VAL A 157 -8.92 -16.03 -20.80
C VAL A 157 -9.47 -16.91 -19.67
N THR A 158 -8.60 -17.66 -19.00
CA THR A 158 -8.98 -18.62 -17.95
C THR A 158 -8.43 -18.21 -16.59
N GLU A 159 -9.26 -18.33 -15.56
CA GLU A 159 -8.89 -18.09 -14.15
C GLU A 159 -8.26 -19.34 -13.54
N ASP A 160 -7.11 -19.78 -14.08
CA ASP A 160 -6.36 -20.90 -13.53
C ASP A 160 -5.09 -20.45 -12.81
N SER A 161 -4.59 -21.30 -11.91
CA SER A 161 -3.42 -20.98 -11.08
C SER A 161 -2.14 -20.68 -11.89
N LYS A 162 -2.07 -21.15 -13.14
CA LYS A 162 -0.95 -20.87 -14.04
C LYS A 162 -0.96 -19.44 -14.58
N ASN A 163 -2.14 -18.82 -14.60
CA ASN A 163 -2.37 -17.46 -15.10
C ASN A 163 -2.49 -16.43 -13.98
N GLU A 164 -2.27 -16.86 -12.74
CA GLU A 164 -2.35 -16.00 -11.56
C GLU A 164 -1.21 -14.99 -11.54
N ILE A 165 -1.57 -13.72 -11.41
CA ILE A 165 -0.64 -12.60 -11.29
C ILE A 165 -1.09 -11.65 -10.19
N TYR A 166 -0.19 -10.78 -9.77
CA TYR A 166 -0.44 -9.81 -8.70
C TYR A 166 -0.12 -8.40 -9.15
N LEU A 167 -0.94 -7.43 -8.72
CA LEU A 167 -0.53 -6.05 -8.78
C LEU A 167 0.59 -5.82 -7.77
N ARG A 168 1.60 -5.05 -8.14
CA ARG A 168 2.72 -4.74 -7.24
C ARG A 168 2.23 -4.04 -5.97
N PRO A 169 2.54 -4.55 -4.77
CA PRO A 169 2.18 -3.90 -3.51
C PRO A 169 3.08 -2.70 -3.20
N GLU A 170 4.29 -2.71 -3.76
CA GLU A 170 5.28 -1.65 -3.59
C GLU A 170 6.16 -1.50 -4.85
N THR A 171 6.97 -0.45 -4.90
CA THR A 171 7.76 -0.10 -6.09
C THR A 171 9.22 -0.57 -6.04
N ALA A 172 9.72 -1.04 -4.89
CA ALA A 172 11.11 -1.39 -4.70
C ALA A 172 11.60 -2.52 -5.62
N GLN A 173 10.82 -3.58 -5.79
CA GLN A 173 11.19 -4.73 -6.62
C GLN A 173 11.37 -4.36 -8.09
N GLY A 174 10.61 -3.38 -8.58
CA GLY A 174 10.78 -2.84 -9.93
C GLY A 174 12.19 -2.31 -10.19
N ILE A 175 12.83 -1.72 -9.19
CA ILE A 175 14.21 -1.23 -9.27
C ILE A 175 15.17 -2.42 -9.40
N PHE A 176 15.03 -3.43 -8.55
CA PHE A 176 15.94 -4.58 -8.53
C PHE A 176 15.85 -5.43 -9.79
N VAL A 177 14.64 -5.77 -10.25
CA VAL A 177 14.47 -6.62 -11.45
C VAL A 177 14.92 -5.91 -12.74
N ASN A 178 14.94 -4.58 -12.75
CA ASN A 178 15.36 -3.79 -13.91
C ASN A 178 16.79 -3.24 -13.79
N PHE A 179 17.52 -3.61 -12.74
CA PHE A 179 18.85 -3.05 -12.49
C PHE A 179 19.81 -3.26 -13.68
N SER A 180 19.95 -4.50 -14.16
CA SER A 180 20.81 -4.81 -15.27
C SER A 180 20.44 -4.07 -16.56
N ASN A 181 19.13 -3.98 -16.87
CA ASN A 181 18.64 -3.23 -18.01
C ASN A 181 18.99 -1.75 -17.89
N THR A 182 18.73 -1.15 -16.74
CA THR A 182 18.98 0.28 -16.50
C THR A 182 20.46 0.61 -16.62
N VAL A 183 21.34 -0.21 -16.03
CA VAL A 183 22.80 0.00 -16.08
C VAL A 183 23.31 -0.13 -17.52
N SER A 184 22.87 -1.14 -18.27
CA SER A 184 23.30 -1.34 -19.65
C SER A 184 22.97 -0.13 -20.55
N TYR A 185 21.78 0.42 -20.40
CA TYR A 185 21.36 1.59 -21.20
C TYR A 185 22.02 2.91 -20.74
N THR A 186 22.34 3.08 -19.47
CA THR A 186 23.07 4.26 -18.97
C THR A 186 24.51 4.30 -19.45
N HIS A 187 25.17 3.16 -19.58
CA HIS A 187 26.52 3.09 -20.15
C HIS A 187 26.55 3.46 -21.65
N LEU A 188 25.57 3.05 -22.43
CA LEU A 188 25.46 3.41 -23.83
C LEU A 188 25.33 4.93 -24.05
N ARG A 189 24.58 5.63 -23.21
CA ARG A 189 24.48 7.10 -23.24
C ARG A 189 25.80 7.80 -22.90
N ALA A 190 26.59 7.29 -21.97
CA ALA A 190 27.89 7.86 -21.64
C ALA A 190 28.91 7.80 -22.82
N HIS A 191 28.81 6.80 -23.69
CA HIS A 191 29.63 6.68 -24.88
C HIS A 191 29.15 7.57 -26.05
N GLU A 192 27.85 7.83 -26.16
CA GLU A 192 27.30 8.70 -27.20
C GLU A 192 27.58 10.20 -26.97
N THR A 193 27.61 10.64 -25.69
CA THR A 193 27.93 12.04 -25.36
C THR A 193 29.42 12.40 -25.49
N GLY A 194 30.30 11.43 -25.62
CA GLY A 194 31.73 11.64 -25.90
C GLY A 194 32.09 11.86 -27.37
N ARG A 195 31.09 11.85 -28.27
CA ARG A 195 31.32 11.94 -29.74
C ARG A 195 30.83 13.25 -30.40
N ASN A 196 30.33 14.19 -29.61
CA ASN A 196 29.96 15.52 -30.13
C ASN A 196 30.75 16.62 -29.43
#